data_a731b0d269c50a8e8226d02e0d8a9a97
#
_entry.id   a731b0d269c50a8e8226d02e0d8a9a97
#
_cell.length_a   1.000
_cell.length_b   1.000
_cell.length_c   1.000
_cell.angle_alpha   90.00
_cell.angle_beta   90.00
_cell.angle_gamma   90.00
#
_symmetry.space_group_name_H-M   'P 1'
#
loop_
_entity.id
_entity.type
_entity.pdbx_description
1 polymer ?
#
loop_
_entity_poly.entity_id
_entity_poly.type
_entity_poly.pdbx_seq_one_letter_code
_entity_poly.pdbx_strand_id
1 'polypeptide(L)'
;LSGGQKQRIAIARALIKEPDILILDEATSALDAESETLVNSALAALLRGNNTTISIAHRLSTIKRSDTIIVLGPDGKVAEQGSYEELSSHPDGAFTKLMEWQMSGGEATPPPVKSMEADQLWEFQKEELEPELEEDDVEEVEETASSKKE
;
A
#
# COMPACT_ATOMS: atom_id res chain seq x y z
N LEU A 1 2.55 31.07 -8.49
CA LEU A 1 1.89 29.78 -8.21
C LEU A 1 1.98 29.46 -6.71
N SER A 2 0.84 29.10 -6.09
CA SER A 2 0.81 28.61 -4.71
C SER A 2 1.50 27.23 -4.59
N GLY A 3 1.86 26.82 -3.36
CA GLY A 3 2.43 25.50 -3.10
C GLY A 3 1.55 24.37 -3.65
N GLY A 4 0.24 24.43 -3.39
CA GLY A 4 -0.71 23.45 -3.91
C GLY A 4 -0.83 23.43 -5.43
N GLN A 5 -0.73 24.59 -6.11
CA GLN A 5 -0.72 24.63 -7.58
C GLN A 5 0.55 23.96 -8.13
N LYS A 6 1.71 24.24 -7.52
CA LYS A 6 2.97 23.58 -7.91
C LYS A 6 2.90 22.06 -7.74
N GLN A 7 2.33 21.59 -6.63
CA GLN A 7 2.15 20.15 -6.38
C GLN A 7 1.25 19.50 -7.43
N ARG A 8 0.10 20.08 -7.73
CA ARG A 8 -0.80 19.55 -8.78
C ARG A 8 -0.12 19.46 -10.14
N ILE A 9 0.69 20.46 -10.51
CA ILE A 9 1.46 20.42 -11.76
C ILE A 9 2.51 19.30 -11.73
N ALA A 10 3.19 19.10 -10.58
CA ALA A 10 4.18 18.02 -10.44
C ALA A 10 3.54 16.63 -10.59
N ILE A 11 2.37 16.42 -9.97
CA ILE A 11 1.60 15.18 -10.10
C ILE A 11 1.17 14.96 -11.57
N ALA A 12 0.62 16.01 -12.22
CA ALA A 12 0.20 15.92 -13.61
C ALA A 12 1.38 15.55 -14.53
N ARG A 13 2.57 16.12 -14.31
CA ARG A 13 3.80 15.78 -15.06
C ARG A 13 4.22 14.32 -14.90
N ALA A 14 4.07 13.75 -13.71
CA ALA A 14 4.36 12.34 -13.47
C ALA A 14 3.37 11.43 -14.22
N LEU A 15 2.09 11.79 -14.20
CA LEU A 15 1.02 11.00 -14.82
C LEU A 15 1.04 11.01 -16.36
N ILE A 16 1.49 12.09 -16.99
CA ILE A 16 1.62 12.17 -18.47
C ILE A 16 2.53 11.06 -19.04
N LYS A 17 3.45 10.55 -18.22
CA LYS A 17 4.37 9.48 -18.64
C LYS A 17 3.76 8.08 -18.57
N GLU A 18 2.52 7.96 -18.10
CA GLU A 18 1.82 6.68 -17.90
C GLU A 18 2.71 5.62 -17.19
N PRO A 19 3.23 5.93 -15.98
CA PRO A 19 4.21 5.07 -15.33
C PRO A 19 3.57 3.78 -14.81
N ASP A 20 4.28 2.66 -14.91
CA ASP A 20 3.88 1.39 -14.26
C ASP A 20 4.00 1.48 -12.73
N ILE A 21 4.98 2.24 -12.24
CA ILE A 21 5.20 2.49 -10.81
C ILE A 21 5.22 3.99 -10.56
N LEU A 22 4.33 4.46 -9.68
CA LEU A 22 4.25 5.85 -9.25
C LEU A 22 4.67 5.95 -7.77
N ILE A 23 5.67 6.79 -7.49
CA ILE A 23 6.11 7.08 -6.12
C ILE A 23 5.63 8.47 -5.74
N LEU A 24 4.89 8.57 -4.64
CA LEU A 24 4.33 9.79 -4.09
C LEU A 24 4.93 10.05 -2.70
N ASP A 25 5.90 10.95 -2.63
CA ASP A 25 6.48 11.38 -1.36
C ASP A 25 5.79 12.67 -0.91
N GLU A 26 4.94 12.57 0.11
CA GLU A 26 4.14 13.68 0.66
C GLU A 26 3.44 14.54 -0.42
N ALA A 27 3.04 13.93 -1.52
CA ALA A 27 2.60 14.63 -2.73
C ALA A 27 1.34 15.50 -2.53
N THR A 28 0.63 15.34 -1.42
CA THR A 28 -0.57 16.14 -1.07
C THR A 28 -0.40 16.99 0.19
N SER A 29 0.79 17.07 0.78
CA SER A 29 1.05 17.73 2.05
C SER A 29 0.70 19.24 2.05
N ALA A 30 0.93 19.94 0.93
CA ALA A 30 0.63 21.37 0.77
C ALA A 30 -0.79 21.65 0.19
N LEU A 31 -1.63 20.62 0.04
CA LEU A 31 -2.99 20.78 -0.44
C LEU A 31 -3.96 20.98 0.72
N ASP A 32 -4.98 21.84 0.50
CA ASP A 32 -6.18 21.88 1.33
C ASP A 32 -7.02 20.60 1.09
N ALA A 33 -7.95 20.31 2.01
CA ALA A 33 -8.74 19.08 1.98
C ALA A 33 -9.57 18.90 0.69
N GLU A 34 -10.07 19.98 0.11
CA GLU A 34 -10.84 19.93 -1.13
C GLU A 34 -9.94 19.60 -2.31
N SER A 35 -8.82 20.31 -2.46
CA SER A 35 -7.82 20.05 -3.50
C SER A 35 -7.23 18.65 -3.37
N GLU A 36 -6.98 18.16 -2.15
CA GLU A 36 -6.52 16.80 -1.91
C GLU A 36 -7.52 15.76 -2.41
N THR A 37 -8.81 15.96 -2.11
CA THR A 37 -9.87 15.05 -2.56
C THR A 37 -9.95 14.99 -4.08
N LEU A 38 -9.86 16.13 -4.76
CA LEU A 38 -9.85 16.20 -6.22
C LEU A 38 -8.65 15.50 -6.84
N VAL A 39 -7.45 15.75 -6.30
CA VAL A 39 -6.21 15.09 -6.79
C VAL A 39 -6.28 13.58 -6.57
N ASN A 40 -6.71 13.15 -5.41
CA ASN A 40 -6.84 11.73 -5.09
C ASN A 40 -7.87 11.02 -5.97
N SER A 41 -8.98 11.69 -6.29
CA SER A 41 -9.99 11.16 -7.21
C SER A 41 -9.44 11.05 -8.65
N ALA A 42 -8.68 12.04 -9.09
CA ALA A 42 -8.01 12.02 -10.38
C ALA A 42 -6.95 10.92 -10.46
N LEU A 43 -6.13 10.76 -9.42
CA LEU A 43 -5.16 9.66 -9.32
C LEU A 43 -5.86 8.30 -9.39
N ALA A 44 -6.91 8.08 -8.62
CA ALA A 44 -7.68 6.84 -8.65
C ALA A 44 -8.33 6.55 -10.01
N ALA A 45 -8.72 7.58 -10.76
CA ALA A 45 -9.29 7.43 -12.09
C ALA A 45 -8.24 7.09 -13.15
N LEU A 46 -7.05 7.70 -13.06
CA LEU A 46 -5.97 7.55 -14.03
C LEU A 46 -5.14 6.27 -13.81
N LEU A 47 -5.02 5.82 -12.55
CA LEU A 47 -4.27 4.63 -12.16
C LEU A 47 -5.16 3.37 -12.13
N ARG A 48 -6.29 3.38 -12.83
CA ARG A 48 -7.12 2.19 -13.04
C ARG A 48 -6.42 1.23 -13.99
N GLY A 49 -5.75 0.24 -13.43
CA GLY A 49 -5.04 -0.77 -14.20
C GLY A 49 -3.93 -1.42 -13.37
N ASN A 50 -2.97 -2.03 -14.04
CA ASN A 50 -1.86 -2.75 -13.42
C ASN A 50 -0.73 -1.82 -12.89
N ASN A 51 -1.04 -0.60 -12.45
CA ASN A 51 -0.06 0.34 -11.95
C ASN A 51 0.13 0.16 -10.44
N THR A 52 1.37 0.16 -10.00
CA THR A 52 1.71 0.16 -8.57
C THR A 52 1.93 1.59 -8.09
N THR A 53 1.25 1.99 -7.03
CA THR A 53 1.48 3.30 -6.38
C THR A 53 2.09 3.09 -5.00
N ILE A 54 3.28 3.64 -4.79
CA ILE A 54 3.95 3.69 -3.48
C ILE A 54 3.79 5.10 -2.94
N SER A 55 3.17 5.25 -1.77
CA SER A 55 2.92 6.55 -1.17
C SER A 55 3.50 6.64 0.24
N ILE A 56 4.32 7.64 0.49
CA ILE A 56 4.70 8.04 1.85
C ILE A 56 3.62 9.00 2.33
N ALA A 57 2.84 8.55 3.31
CA ALA A 57 1.62 9.24 3.73
C ALA A 57 1.65 9.59 5.22
N HIS A 58 1.29 10.83 5.52
CA HIS A 58 1.06 11.34 6.87
C HIS A 58 -0.44 11.61 7.14
N ARG A 59 -1.29 11.47 6.13
CA ARG A 59 -2.73 11.72 6.25
C ARG A 59 -3.51 10.42 6.29
N LEU A 60 -4.37 10.31 7.29
CA LEU A 60 -5.22 9.13 7.48
C LEU A 60 -6.10 8.81 6.27
N SER A 61 -6.56 9.83 5.53
CA SER A 61 -7.32 9.67 4.29
C SER A 61 -6.56 8.90 3.21
N THR A 62 -5.26 9.13 3.10
CA THR A 62 -4.39 8.42 2.15
C THR A 62 -4.13 7.00 2.62
N ILE A 63 -3.82 6.82 3.90
CA ILE A 63 -3.52 5.53 4.51
C ILE A 63 -4.71 4.57 4.38
N LYS A 64 -5.93 5.02 4.68
CA LYS A 64 -7.15 4.19 4.59
C LYS A 64 -7.51 3.68 3.20
N ARG A 65 -6.93 4.26 2.16
CA ARG A 65 -7.22 3.88 0.76
C ARG A 65 -6.12 3.05 0.13
N SER A 66 -5.07 2.77 0.87
CA SER A 66 -4.01 1.89 0.43
C SER A 66 -4.44 0.44 0.57
N ASP A 67 -4.13 -0.38 -0.43
CA ASP A 67 -4.39 -1.83 -0.39
C ASP A 67 -3.50 -2.48 0.68
N THR A 68 -2.25 -2.07 0.75
CA THR A 68 -1.28 -2.56 1.74
C THR A 68 -0.55 -1.38 2.39
N ILE A 69 -0.40 -1.43 3.69
CA ILE A 69 0.34 -0.46 4.50
C ILE A 69 1.60 -1.16 5.01
N ILE A 70 2.75 -0.51 4.85
CA ILE A 70 4.03 -0.96 5.40
C ILE A 70 4.47 0.05 6.46
N VAL A 71 4.62 -0.40 7.68
CA VAL A 71 5.12 0.39 8.81
C VAL A 71 6.60 0.11 9.00
N LEU A 72 7.42 1.15 8.95
CA LEU A 72 8.86 1.03 9.17
C LEU A 72 9.21 1.34 10.62
N GLY A 73 10.07 0.53 11.19
CA GLY A 73 10.67 0.77 12.49
C GLY A 73 11.82 1.79 12.43
N PRO A 74 12.37 2.20 13.58
CA PRO A 74 13.43 3.19 13.67
C PRO A 74 14.75 2.74 13.05
N ASP A 75 14.93 1.45 12.85
CA ASP A 75 16.09 0.84 12.17
C ASP A 75 15.90 0.74 10.65
N GLY A 76 14.78 1.25 10.12
CA GLY A 76 14.44 1.20 8.70
C GLY A 76 13.92 -0.15 8.21
N LYS A 77 13.73 -1.11 9.10
CA LYS A 77 13.12 -2.40 8.77
C LYS A 77 11.61 -2.36 8.90
N VAL A 78 10.92 -3.31 8.28
CA VAL A 78 9.48 -3.46 8.42
C VAL A 78 9.14 -3.85 9.86
N ALA A 79 8.23 -3.10 10.47
CA ALA A 79 7.69 -3.36 11.81
C ALA A 79 6.32 -4.04 11.74
N GLU A 80 5.48 -3.63 10.80
CA GLU A 80 4.18 -4.24 10.50
C GLU A 80 3.83 -4.04 9.02
N GLN A 81 3.02 -4.95 8.49
CA GLN A 81 2.48 -4.85 7.15
C GLN A 81 1.06 -5.44 7.15
N GLY A 82 0.16 -4.88 6.36
CA GLY A 82 -1.21 -5.36 6.20
C GLY A 82 -2.16 -4.30 5.69
N SER A 83 -3.44 -4.64 5.59
CA SER A 83 -4.52 -3.69 5.30
C SER A 83 -4.76 -2.76 6.49
N TYR A 84 -5.49 -1.67 6.26
CA TYR A 84 -5.88 -0.74 7.32
C TYR A 84 -6.70 -1.44 8.42
N GLU A 85 -7.64 -2.29 8.05
CA GLU A 85 -8.50 -3.03 8.95
C GLU A 85 -7.71 -3.98 9.83
N GLU A 86 -6.80 -4.75 9.25
CA GLU A 86 -5.94 -5.69 9.98
C GLU A 86 -5.07 -4.96 10.99
N LEU A 87 -4.31 -3.95 10.54
CA LEU A 87 -3.40 -3.23 11.43
C LEU A 87 -4.13 -2.44 12.53
N SER A 88 -5.32 -1.90 12.23
CA SER A 88 -6.13 -1.20 13.23
C SER A 88 -6.75 -2.13 14.27
N SER A 89 -6.84 -3.43 13.99
CA SER A 89 -7.35 -4.43 14.93
C SER A 89 -6.36 -4.79 16.04
N HIS A 90 -5.09 -4.38 15.91
CA HIS A 90 -4.02 -4.64 16.87
C HIS A 90 -3.74 -3.41 17.76
N PRO A 91 -4.32 -3.31 18.98
CA PRO A 91 -4.17 -2.12 19.83
C PRO A 91 -2.72 -1.80 20.19
N ASP A 92 -1.90 -2.83 20.37
CA ASP A 92 -0.49 -2.71 20.75
C ASP A 92 0.46 -2.70 19.53
N GLY A 93 -0.09 -2.73 18.31
CA GLY A 93 0.68 -2.75 17.07
C GLY A 93 1.49 -1.49 16.83
N ALA A 94 2.50 -1.60 15.98
CA ALA A 94 3.34 -0.49 15.57
C ALA A 94 2.51 0.58 14.84
N PHE A 95 1.58 0.15 13.97
CA PHE A 95 0.67 1.01 13.24
C PHE A 95 -0.20 1.83 14.19
N THR A 96 -0.89 1.18 15.11
CA THR A 96 -1.81 1.84 16.06
C THR A 96 -1.07 2.88 16.91
N LYS A 97 0.10 2.53 17.44
CA LYS A 97 0.94 3.44 18.23
C LYS A 97 1.39 4.67 17.43
N LEU A 98 1.77 4.49 16.16
CA LEU A 98 2.15 5.61 15.30
C LEU A 98 0.95 6.50 14.96
N MET A 99 -0.22 5.91 14.74
CA MET A 99 -1.44 6.66 14.47
C MET A 99 -1.89 7.49 15.68
N GLU A 100 -1.88 6.93 16.88
CA GLU A 100 -2.19 7.61 18.13
C GLU A 100 -1.22 8.78 18.38
N TRP A 101 0.08 8.54 18.18
CA TRP A 101 1.10 9.58 18.28
C TRP A 101 0.84 10.72 17.30
N GLN A 102 0.53 10.43 16.06
CA GLN A 102 0.26 11.42 15.03
C GLN A 102 -1.02 12.21 15.33
N MET A 103 -2.06 11.56 15.83
CA MET A 103 -3.33 12.20 16.22
C MET A 103 -3.20 13.08 17.47
N SER A 104 -2.25 12.80 18.36
CA SER A 104 -1.96 13.60 19.54
C SER A 104 -1.06 14.81 19.27
N GLY A 105 -0.77 15.12 18.00
CA GLY A 105 -0.02 16.29 17.59
C GLY A 105 1.44 16.04 17.19
N GLY A 106 1.97 14.83 17.39
CA GLY A 106 3.29 14.42 16.91
C GLY A 106 4.49 15.16 17.52
N GLU A 107 4.28 15.96 18.58
CA GLU A 107 5.34 16.81 19.17
C GLU A 107 6.37 16.06 20.02
N ALA A 108 6.03 14.85 20.46
CA ALA A 108 6.93 13.96 21.20
C ALA A 108 7.72 13.07 20.23
N THR A 109 8.81 12.47 20.73
CA THR A 109 9.51 11.41 19.97
C THR A 109 8.53 10.28 19.65
N PRO A 110 8.49 9.80 18.39
CA PRO A 110 7.60 8.70 18.03
C PRO A 110 7.84 7.48 18.91
N PRO A 111 6.79 6.70 19.22
CA PRO A 111 6.92 5.55 20.09
C PRO A 111 7.91 4.55 19.50
N PRO A 112 8.71 3.86 20.33
CA PRO A 112 9.59 2.81 19.85
C PRO A 112 8.74 1.64 19.35
N VAL A 113 8.89 1.31 18.07
CA VAL A 113 8.28 0.14 17.45
C VAL A 113 9.38 -0.88 17.15
N LYS A 114 9.08 -2.17 17.40
CA LYS A 114 10.00 -3.25 17.07
C LYS A 114 9.81 -3.62 15.60
N SER A 115 10.91 -3.82 14.89
CA SER A 115 10.90 -4.35 13.54
C SER A 115 10.60 -5.85 13.55
N MET A 116 9.99 -6.34 12.48
CA MET A 116 9.80 -7.77 12.26
C MET A 116 11.15 -8.46 12.03
N GLU A 117 11.29 -9.68 12.51
CA GLU A 117 12.43 -10.53 12.14
C GLU A 117 12.28 -10.97 10.67
N ALA A 118 13.42 -11.23 10.02
CA ALA A 118 13.44 -11.56 8.60
C ALA A 118 12.59 -12.80 8.25
N ASP A 119 12.52 -13.77 9.14
CA ASP A 119 11.73 -15.00 8.97
C ASP A 119 10.21 -14.71 8.96
N GLN A 120 9.74 -13.79 9.80
CA GLN A 120 8.33 -13.37 9.84
C GLN A 120 7.92 -12.62 8.57
N LEU A 121 8.83 -11.80 8.04
CA LEU A 121 8.58 -11.06 6.79
C LEU A 121 8.47 -12.00 5.59
N TRP A 122 9.29 -13.07 5.57
CA TRP A 122 9.27 -14.08 4.51
C TRP A 122 7.99 -14.93 4.53
N GLU A 123 7.51 -15.32 5.71
CA GLU A 123 6.25 -16.06 5.84
C GLU A 123 5.06 -15.25 5.33
N PHE A 124 5.01 -13.96 5.68
CA PHE A 124 3.95 -13.06 5.22
C PHE A 124 3.94 -12.91 3.68
N GLN A 125 5.13 -12.74 3.07
CA GLN A 125 5.26 -12.65 1.62
C GLN A 125 4.88 -13.95 0.90
N LYS A 126 5.10 -15.10 1.54
CA LYS A 126 4.76 -16.40 0.97
C LYS A 126 3.25 -16.61 0.92
N GLU A 127 2.53 -16.18 1.92
CA GLU A 127 1.06 -16.30 2.01
C GLU A 127 0.35 -15.42 0.94
N GLU A 128 0.91 -14.25 0.60
CA GLU A 128 0.41 -13.39 -0.48
C GLU A 128 0.78 -13.90 -1.90
N LEU A 129 1.82 -14.71 -2.03
CA LEU A 129 2.33 -15.18 -3.32
C LEU A 129 1.83 -16.57 -3.73
N GLU A 130 1.18 -17.32 -2.84
CA GLU A 130 0.48 -18.55 -3.20
C GLU A 130 -0.91 -18.19 -3.73
N PRO A 131 -1.15 -18.14 -5.06
CA PRO A 131 -2.50 -18.04 -5.57
C PRO A 131 -3.25 -19.29 -5.11
N GLU A 132 -4.48 -19.11 -4.62
CA GLU A 132 -5.42 -20.23 -4.46
C GLU A 132 -5.49 -20.96 -5.81
N LEU A 133 -4.75 -22.05 -5.94
CA LEU A 133 -4.94 -22.99 -7.02
C LEU A 133 -6.28 -23.66 -6.71
N GLU A 134 -7.33 -23.20 -7.35
CA GLU A 134 -8.61 -23.90 -7.38
C GLU A 134 -8.31 -25.31 -7.88
N GLU A 135 -8.64 -26.31 -7.07
CA GLU A 135 -8.40 -27.74 -7.34
C GLU A 135 -9.22 -28.29 -8.51
N ASP A 136 -9.91 -27.44 -9.28
CA ASP A 136 -10.87 -27.87 -10.32
C ASP A 136 -10.23 -28.18 -11.68
N ASP A 137 -8.93 -27.96 -11.90
CA ASP A 137 -8.32 -28.13 -13.24
C ASP A 137 -7.54 -29.47 -13.43
N VAL A 138 -7.61 -30.43 -12.51
CA VAL A 138 -6.79 -31.65 -12.61
C VAL A 138 -7.53 -32.85 -13.22
N GLU A 139 -8.86 -32.81 -13.39
CA GLU A 139 -9.62 -33.99 -13.92
C GLU A 139 -9.71 -34.08 -15.45
N GLU A 140 -9.35 -33.06 -16.21
CA GLU A 140 -9.59 -33.10 -17.69
C GLU A 140 -8.39 -33.58 -18.53
N VAL A 141 -7.25 -33.90 -17.96
CA VAL A 141 -6.03 -34.28 -18.72
C VAL A 141 -5.82 -35.81 -18.81
N GLU A 142 -6.46 -36.64 -17.98
CA GLU A 142 -6.28 -38.09 -18.02
C GLU A 142 -7.18 -38.81 -19.04
N GLU A 143 -8.27 -38.20 -19.51
CA GLU A 143 -9.21 -38.89 -20.43
C GLU A 143 -8.80 -38.86 -21.92
N THR A 144 -7.85 -37.98 -22.28
CA THR A 144 -7.38 -37.86 -23.69
C THR A 144 -6.19 -38.73 -24.05
N ALA A 145 -5.55 -39.38 -23.08
CA ALA A 145 -4.39 -40.25 -23.32
C ALA A 145 -4.73 -41.72 -23.61
N SER A 146 -5.97 -42.16 -23.32
CA SER A 146 -6.37 -43.59 -23.45
C SER A 146 -7.01 -43.93 -24.79
N SER A 147 -7.25 -42.96 -25.68
CA SER A 147 -8.02 -43.20 -26.96
C SER A 147 -7.16 -43.28 -28.22
N LYS A 148 -5.81 -43.45 -28.09
CA LYS A 148 -4.90 -43.60 -29.27
C LYS A 148 -4.03 -44.86 -29.21
N LYS A 149 -4.60 -46.02 -28.79
CA LYS A 149 -3.98 -47.32 -29.02
C LYS A 149 -5.10 -48.36 -29.29
N GLU A 150 -5.62 -48.33 -30.49
CA GLU A 150 -6.15 -49.50 -31.21
C GLU A 150 -5.99 -49.28 -32.71
#